data_3ca383ecd218353def938ae569172c9b
#
_entry.id   3ca383ecd218353def938ae569172c9b
#
_cell.length_a   1.000
_cell.length_b   1.000
_cell.length_c   1.000
_cell.angle_alpha   90.00
_cell.angle_beta   90.00
_cell.angle_gamma   90.00
#
_symmetry.space_group_name_H-M   'P 1'
#
loop_
_entity.id
_entity.type
_entity.pdbx_description
1 polymer ?
#
loop_
_entity_poly.entity_id
_entity_poly.type
_entity_poly.pdbx_seq_one_letter_code
_entity_poly.pdbx_strand_id
1 'polypeptide(L)'
;MFSYQRIKWAWLRRALLILLLLVVAYLGLFPTGRYLVRAGVAEAKILARRQPIARLVADSTTPPAIASKLRLVLDARQFAEDSLALNAKESFTTFSQLDRDTLVLVLSGAYRDRLVPKTWWFPIVGSVPYKGYFDFVGAQKAATALAGDGFDVYLRPSPAFSTLGWFNDPLLSTSLRADTLDLANTVIHELTHNTFYAPGQTVFNESFANFVGARGSAQFFRSRGSPAAADQIDARWSDEKVLARFWAALYAEVDSAFRAHPSDSIARLTARDSIYARARRRLVDELGPQLRTIGPRALERMRLDNAALLAHRIYNTDLDVFDAILAARSPSLRSAIRCVITIAEASPKDPYAGLHAWLAFRDSLFKAHAAAQDSAGNPRGVYLAEPVCFLPGTR
;
A
#
# COMPACT_ATOMS: atom_id res chain seq x y z
N MET A 1 26.74 47.90 24.51
CA MET A 1 25.69 46.93 24.17
C MET A 1 25.74 46.42 22.72
N PHE A 2 26.11 47.27 21.74
CA PHE A 2 26.18 46.92 20.31
C PHE A 2 27.29 45.92 19.91
N SER A 3 28.39 45.84 20.61
CA SER A 3 29.53 44.97 20.26
C SER A 3 29.25 43.49 20.59
N TYR A 4 28.53 43.18 21.66
CA TYR A 4 28.22 41.82 22.10
C TYR A 4 27.23 41.11 21.15
N GLN A 5 26.26 41.85 20.59
CA GLN A 5 25.34 41.31 19.59
C GLN A 5 26.08 40.94 18.26
N ARG A 6 27.01 41.79 17.80
CA ARG A 6 27.80 41.51 16.57
C ARG A 6 28.66 40.25 16.70
N ILE A 7 29.24 39.98 17.88
CA ILE A 7 30.02 38.80 18.15
C ILE A 7 29.15 37.55 18.10
N LYS A 8 27.97 37.54 18.70
CA LYS A 8 27.00 36.42 18.66
C LYS A 8 26.56 36.11 17.22
N TRP A 9 26.28 37.15 16.40
CA TRP A 9 25.93 36.94 15.00
C TRP A 9 27.06 36.39 14.17
N ALA A 10 28.32 36.75 14.43
CA ALA A 10 29.49 36.20 13.74
C ALA A 10 29.71 34.73 14.08
N TRP A 11 29.53 34.34 15.35
CA TRP A 11 29.59 32.94 15.77
C TRP A 11 28.46 32.12 15.17
N LEU A 12 27.24 32.63 15.15
CA LEU A 12 26.08 31.97 14.53
C LEU A 12 26.29 31.72 13.04
N ARG A 13 26.79 32.72 12.31
CA ARG A 13 27.12 32.57 10.89
C ARG A 13 28.21 31.53 10.64
N ARG A 14 29.28 31.51 11.48
CA ARG A 14 30.33 30.48 11.37
C ARG A 14 29.79 29.08 11.67
N ALA A 15 28.96 28.93 12.69
CA ALA A 15 28.33 27.65 13.00
C ALA A 15 27.41 27.17 11.87
N LEU A 16 26.63 28.05 11.27
CA LEU A 16 25.79 27.75 10.11
C LEU A 16 26.61 27.34 8.87
N LEU A 17 27.74 28.04 8.62
CA LEU A 17 28.64 27.68 7.52
C LEU A 17 29.30 26.32 7.74
N ILE A 18 29.76 26.04 8.95
CA ILE A 18 30.31 24.72 9.30
C ILE A 18 29.25 23.63 9.13
N LEU A 19 28.04 23.86 9.63
CA LEU A 19 26.93 22.91 9.45
C LEU A 19 26.62 22.67 7.98
N LEU A 20 26.56 23.72 7.16
CA LEU A 20 26.35 23.63 5.72
C LEU A 20 27.45 22.80 5.06
N LEU A 21 28.73 23.07 5.40
CA LEU A 21 29.86 22.31 4.87
C LEU A 21 29.79 20.82 5.28
N LEU A 22 29.41 20.52 6.51
CA LEU A 22 29.22 19.13 6.97
C LEU A 22 28.09 18.44 6.21
N VAL A 23 26.95 19.13 5.98
CA VAL A 23 25.84 18.61 5.17
C VAL A 23 26.29 18.35 3.73
N VAL A 24 26.99 19.29 3.09
CA VAL A 24 27.52 19.13 1.72
C VAL A 24 28.50 17.95 1.66
N ALA A 25 29.40 17.85 2.64
CA ALA A 25 30.34 16.74 2.73
C ALA A 25 29.61 15.39 2.91
N TYR A 26 28.59 15.34 3.77
CA TYR A 26 27.76 14.15 3.94
C TYR A 26 27.05 13.75 2.63
N LEU A 27 26.41 14.71 1.97
CA LEU A 27 25.69 14.47 0.72
C LEU A 27 26.61 14.01 -0.42
N GLY A 28 27.87 14.49 -0.47
CA GLY A 28 28.84 14.14 -1.51
C GLY A 28 29.65 12.87 -1.23
N LEU A 29 30.07 12.65 0.01
CA LEU A 29 31.03 11.60 0.35
C LEU A 29 30.37 10.29 0.78
N PHE A 30 29.22 10.35 1.46
CA PHE A 30 28.57 9.15 1.98
C PHE A 30 27.59 8.53 0.97
N PRO A 31 27.51 7.17 0.89
CA PRO A 31 26.60 6.48 -0.02
C PRO A 31 25.13 6.89 0.16
N THR A 32 24.67 7.05 1.41
CA THR A 32 23.29 7.49 1.73
C THR A 32 23.07 8.95 1.30
N GLY A 33 24.06 9.83 1.50
CA GLY A 33 23.99 11.22 1.04
C GLY A 33 23.85 11.31 -0.48
N ARG A 34 24.72 10.61 -1.24
CA ARG A 34 24.61 10.55 -2.71
C ARG A 34 23.28 9.97 -3.19
N TYR A 35 22.74 8.97 -2.48
CA TYR A 35 21.43 8.44 -2.77
C TYR A 35 20.34 9.51 -2.60
N LEU A 36 20.36 10.27 -1.49
CA LEU A 36 19.37 11.34 -1.24
C LEU A 36 19.43 12.44 -2.30
N VAL A 37 20.65 12.83 -2.72
CA VAL A 37 20.83 13.81 -3.82
C VAL A 37 20.20 13.29 -5.12
N ARG A 38 20.49 12.03 -5.50
CA ARG A 38 19.91 11.42 -6.72
C ARG A 38 18.39 11.34 -6.66
N ALA A 39 17.83 10.96 -5.51
CA ALA A 39 16.39 10.90 -5.29
C ALA A 39 15.77 12.31 -5.40
N GLY A 40 16.35 13.30 -4.73
CA GLY A 40 15.89 14.70 -4.79
C GLY A 40 15.96 15.30 -6.20
N VAL A 41 17.03 15.01 -6.95
CA VAL A 41 17.15 15.45 -8.36
C VAL A 41 16.08 14.78 -9.25
N ALA A 42 15.84 13.47 -9.05
CA ALA A 42 14.80 12.76 -9.78
C ALA A 42 13.42 13.36 -9.48
N GLU A 43 13.12 13.61 -8.23
CA GLU A 43 11.86 14.24 -7.80
C GLU A 43 11.72 15.65 -8.36
N ALA A 44 12.76 16.48 -8.25
CA ALA A 44 12.73 17.85 -8.81
C ALA A 44 12.44 17.85 -10.31
N LYS A 45 13.00 16.88 -11.08
CA LYS A 45 12.71 16.72 -12.51
C LYS A 45 11.26 16.33 -12.77
N ILE A 46 10.69 15.45 -11.95
CA ILE A 46 9.27 15.06 -12.02
C ILE A 46 8.38 16.28 -11.80
N LEU A 47 8.65 17.02 -10.74
CA LEU A 47 7.86 18.20 -10.37
C LEU A 47 7.99 19.34 -11.39
N ALA A 48 9.16 19.54 -11.98
CA ALA A 48 9.41 20.57 -13.00
C ALA A 48 8.71 20.27 -14.35
N ARG A 49 8.39 19.00 -14.62
CA ARG A 49 7.73 18.56 -15.87
C ARG A 49 6.21 18.48 -15.77
N ARG A 50 5.63 18.87 -14.63
CA ARG A 50 4.19 18.81 -14.41
C ARG A 50 3.42 19.68 -15.41
N GLN A 51 2.39 19.07 -16.02
CA GLN A 51 1.42 19.74 -16.87
C GLN A 51 0.00 19.45 -16.38
N PRO A 52 -0.92 20.44 -16.39
CA PRO A 52 -2.30 20.18 -16.01
C PRO A 52 -2.95 19.13 -16.89
N ILE A 53 -3.54 18.09 -16.31
CA ILE A 53 -4.19 17.00 -17.07
C ILE A 53 -5.35 17.56 -17.92
N ALA A 54 -6.14 18.48 -17.38
CA ALA A 54 -7.25 19.09 -18.11
C ALA A 54 -6.79 19.78 -19.41
N ARG A 55 -5.61 20.43 -19.40
CA ARG A 55 -5.01 21.03 -20.59
C ARG A 55 -4.62 19.97 -21.61
N LEU A 56 -3.96 18.88 -21.18
CA LEU A 56 -3.55 17.79 -22.06
C LEU A 56 -4.75 17.08 -22.69
N VAL A 57 -5.84 16.92 -21.95
CA VAL A 57 -7.09 16.32 -22.45
C VAL A 57 -7.79 17.21 -23.51
N ALA A 58 -7.67 18.53 -23.39
CA ALA A 58 -8.23 19.49 -24.33
C ALA A 58 -7.34 19.74 -25.56
N ASP A 59 -6.06 19.40 -25.48
CA ASP A 59 -5.08 19.61 -26.56
C ASP A 59 -5.22 18.52 -27.64
N SER A 60 -5.56 18.93 -28.85
CA SER A 60 -5.72 18.04 -30.02
C SER A 60 -4.41 17.37 -30.47
N THR A 61 -3.24 17.87 -30.01
CA THR A 61 -1.93 17.27 -30.30
C THR A 61 -1.58 16.14 -29.34
N THR A 62 -2.31 16.00 -28.24
CA THR A 62 -2.14 14.87 -27.30
C THR A 62 -2.63 13.57 -27.98
N PRO A 63 -1.79 12.51 -28.02
CA PRO A 63 -2.20 11.24 -28.61
C PRO A 63 -3.52 10.73 -28.01
N PRO A 64 -4.50 10.29 -28.84
CA PRO A 64 -5.85 9.92 -28.36
C PRO A 64 -5.86 8.88 -27.25
N ALA A 65 -4.96 7.89 -27.30
CA ALA A 65 -4.84 6.85 -26.27
C ALA A 65 -4.39 7.42 -24.91
N ILE A 66 -3.49 8.43 -24.93
CA ILE A 66 -3.05 9.12 -23.72
C ILE A 66 -4.17 10.02 -23.19
N ALA A 67 -4.77 10.84 -24.07
CA ALA A 67 -5.88 11.71 -23.69
C ALA A 67 -7.05 10.92 -23.08
N SER A 68 -7.38 9.74 -23.62
CA SER A 68 -8.43 8.86 -23.08
C SER A 68 -8.08 8.37 -21.65
N LYS A 69 -6.85 7.93 -21.42
CA LYS A 69 -6.41 7.50 -20.07
C LYS A 69 -6.36 8.66 -19.08
N LEU A 70 -5.90 9.83 -19.51
CA LEU A 70 -5.91 11.04 -18.68
C LEU A 70 -7.33 11.48 -18.30
N ARG A 71 -8.28 11.37 -19.23
CA ARG A 71 -9.70 11.61 -18.93
C ARG A 71 -10.25 10.61 -17.94
N LEU A 72 -9.92 9.32 -18.09
CA LEU A 72 -10.30 8.28 -17.13
C LEU A 72 -9.80 8.61 -15.71
N VAL A 73 -8.58 9.14 -15.58
CA VAL A 73 -8.01 9.56 -14.28
C VAL A 73 -8.83 10.68 -13.66
N LEU A 74 -9.18 11.71 -14.43
CA LEU A 74 -10.03 12.80 -13.93
C LEU A 74 -11.41 12.31 -13.52
N ASP A 75 -12.01 11.42 -14.33
CA ASP A 75 -13.33 10.84 -14.05
C ASP A 75 -13.30 9.96 -12.78
N ALA A 76 -12.26 9.13 -12.60
CA ALA A 76 -12.10 8.30 -11.40
C ALA A 76 -11.85 9.16 -10.15
N ARG A 77 -11.07 10.23 -10.29
CA ARG A 77 -10.84 11.21 -9.23
C ARG A 77 -12.16 11.89 -8.79
N GLN A 78 -12.93 12.38 -9.75
CA GLN A 78 -14.23 13.03 -9.48
C GLN A 78 -15.20 12.04 -8.82
N PHE A 79 -15.28 10.82 -9.33
CA PHE A 79 -16.10 9.77 -8.72
C PHE A 79 -15.69 9.48 -7.28
N ALA A 80 -14.39 9.44 -6.98
CA ALA A 80 -13.88 9.19 -5.63
C ALA A 80 -14.28 10.30 -4.65
N GLU A 81 -14.27 11.57 -5.09
CA GLU A 81 -14.75 12.70 -4.28
C GLU A 81 -16.28 12.64 -4.07
N ASP A 82 -17.04 12.54 -5.15
CA ASP A 82 -18.50 12.68 -5.11
C ASP A 82 -19.19 11.46 -4.48
N SER A 83 -18.77 10.26 -4.90
CA SER A 83 -19.45 9.02 -4.54
C SER A 83 -18.88 8.35 -3.30
N LEU A 84 -17.56 8.39 -3.11
CA LEU A 84 -16.87 7.73 -1.99
C LEU A 84 -16.51 8.69 -0.84
N ALA A 85 -16.63 10.00 -1.06
CA ALA A 85 -16.21 11.06 -0.14
C ALA A 85 -14.71 11.00 0.22
N LEU A 86 -13.86 10.62 -0.74
CA LEU A 86 -12.43 10.66 -0.58
C LEU A 86 -11.91 12.08 -0.78
N ASN A 87 -10.86 12.45 -0.05
CA ASN A 87 -10.22 13.75 -0.18
C ASN A 87 -9.15 13.72 -1.28
N ALA A 88 -9.49 14.18 -2.48
CA ALA A 88 -8.54 14.16 -3.59
C ALA A 88 -7.48 15.27 -3.51
N LYS A 89 -7.70 16.34 -2.74
CA LYS A 89 -6.79 17.51 -2.71
C LYS A 89 -6.42 17.92 -4.14
N GLU A 90 -5.12 18.11 -4.41
CA GLU A 90 -4.59 18.40 -5.74
C GLU A 90 -3.96 17.16 -6.44
N SER A 91 -4.09 15.96 -5.85
CA SER A 91 -3.55 14.74 -6.44
C SER A 91 -4.23 14.42 -7.76
N PHE A 92 -3.45 13.94 -8.74
CA PHE A 92 -3.92 13.58 -10.09
C PHE A 92 -4.54 14.74 -10.90
N THR A 93 -4.24 16.00 -10.55
CA THR A 93 -4.59 17.16 -11.38
C THR A 93 -3.51 17.47 -12.43
N THR A 94 -2.27 16.99 -12.18
CA THR A 94 -1.12 17.18 -13.06
C THR A 94 -0.53 15.86 -13.51
N PHE A 95 0.13 15.89 -14.67
CA PHE A 95 0.82 14.75 -15.30
C PHE A 95 2.28 15.09 -15.54
N SER A 96 3.17 14.13 -15.31
CA SER A 96 4.60 14.26 -15.65
C SER A 96 5.04 13.11 -16.56
N GLN A 97 5.55 13.48 -17.73
CA GLN A 97 6.18 12.55 -18.67
C GLN A 97 7.57 12.17 -18.18
N LEU A 98 7.82 10.88 -18.04
CA LEU A 98 9.14 10.33 -17.73
C LEU A 98 9.85 9.84 -18.99
N ASP A 99 11.18 9.84 -18.93
CA ASP A 99 12.04 9.38 -20.05
C ASP A 99 12.23 7.85 -20.06
N ARG A 100 11.53 7.13 -19.19
CA ARG A 100 11.67 5.67 -18.99
C ARG A 100 10.34 5.03 -18.59
N ASP A 101 10.28 3.71 -18.80
CA ASP A 101 9.06 2.91 -18.58
C ASP A 101 8.85 2.44 -17.12
N THR A 102 9.86 2.54 -16.29
CA THR A 102 9.82 2.21 -14.87
C THR A 102 10.47 3.33 -14.09
N LEU A 103 9.78 3.84 -13.09
CA LEU A 103 10.27 4.95 -12.30
C LEU A 103 11.42 4.51 -11.39
N VAL A 104 11.19 3.48 -10.59
CA VAL A 104 12.09 3.04 -9.52
C VAL A 104 12.03 1.52 -9.37
N LEU A 105 13.17 0.91 -9.03
CA LEU A 105 13.24 -0.46 -8.53
C LEU A 105 13.29 -0.42 -7.00
N VAL A 106 12.39 -1.13 -6.36
CA VAL A 106 12.33 -1.25 -4.90
C VAL A 106 13.01 -2.54 -4.49
N LEU A 107 14.09 -2.41 -3.71
CA LEU A 107 14.84 -3.49 -3.10
C LEU A 107 14.35 -3.71 -1.68
N SER A 108 13.82 -4.89 -1.41
CA SER A 108 13.53 -5.40 -0.07
C SER A 108 14.47 -6.56 0.23
N GLY A 109 14.83 -6.73 1.49
CA GLY A 109 15.62 -7.84 1.98
C GLY A 109 15.05 -8.41 3.26
N ALA A 110 15.34 -9.68 3.55
CA ALA A 110 14.98 -10.31 4.83
C ALA A 110 16.07 -11.28 5.27
N TYR A 111 16.22 -11.44 6.57
CA TYR A 111 17.05 -12.50 7.11
C TYR A 111 16.47 -13.87 6.73
N ARG A 112 17.33 -14.83 6.39
CA ARG A 112 16.88 -16.16 5.96
C ARG A 112 16.40 -17.02 7.10
N ASP A 113 16.96 -16.82 8.30
CA ASP A 113 16.73 -17.64 9.50
C ASP A 113 15.70 -17.03 10.48
N ARG A 114 15.08 -15.91 10.12
CA ARG A 114 14.05 -15.23 10.91
C ARG A 114 13.20 -14.30 10.05
N LEU A 115 11.94 -14.09 10.42
CA LEU A 115 11.02 -13.20 9.72
C LEU A 115 11.23 -11.73 10.14
N VAL A 116 12.43 -11.23 9.87
CA VAL A 116 12.82 -9.85 10.14
C VAL A 116 13.30 -9.20 8.84
N PRO A 117 12.72 -8.07 8.42
CA PRO A 117 13.17 -7.38 7.24
C PRO A 117 14.55 -6.74 7.46
N LYS A 118 15.36 -6.67 6.42
CA LYS A 118 16.51 -5.77 6.35
C LYS A 118 15.99 -4.35 6.32
N THR A 119 16.51 -3.49 7.18
CA THR A 119 16.17 -2.07 7.20
C THR A 119 17.35 -1.22 6.73
N TRP A 120 17.02 -0.07 6.12
CA TRP A 120 17.95 0.99 5.79
C TRP A 120 17.55 2.24 6.56
N TRP A 121 18.54 2.85 7.21
CA TRP A 121 18.33 4.08 7.96
C TRP A 121 18.53 5.30 7.07
N PHE A 122 17.61 6.23 7.14
CA PHE A 122 17.65 7.52 6.47
C PHE A 122 17.43 8.65 7.47
N PRO A 123 18.11 9.81 7.31
CA PRO A 123 17.78 11.01 8.07
C PRO A 123 16.29 11.36 7.89
N ILE A 124 15.63 11.84 8.96
CA ILE A 124 14.23 12.28 9.00
C ILE A 124 13.23 11.10 9.00
N VAL A 125 13.35 10.14 8.09
CA VAL A 125 12.40 9.02 7.94
C VAL A 125 12.73 7.86 8.89
N GLY A 126 13.98 7.76 9.35
CA GLY A 126 14.44 6.66 10.20
C GLY A 126 14.69 5.36 9.40
N SER A 127 14.40 4.21 10.04
CA SER A 127 14.62 2.89 9.44
C SER A 127 13.43 2.42 8.65
N VAL A 128 13.63 2.11 7.37
CA VAL A 128 12.61 1.58 6.46
C VAL A 128 13.02 0.21 5.91
N PRO A 129 12.07 -0.71 5.64
CA PRO A 129 12.35 -2.09 5.23
C PRO A 129 12.59 -2.24 3.72
N TYR A 130 12.78 -1.16 3.00
CA TYR A 130 13.05 -1.17 1.57
C TYR A 130 13.88 0.04 1.15
N LYS A 131 14.47 -0.04 -0.06
CA LYS A 131 15.22 1.06 -0.66
C LYS A 131 14.89 1.18 -2.14
N GLY A 132 14.45 2.37 -2.58
CA GLY A 132 14.16 2.68 -3.97
C GLY A 132 15.43 3.04 -4.75
N TYR A 133 15.55 2.56 -5.97
CA TYR A 133 16.68 2.86 -6.86
C TYR A 133 16.17 3.41 -8.18
N PHE A 134 16.59 4.63 -8.52
CA PHE A 134 16.38 5.23 -9.83
C PHE A 134 17.42 4.76 -10.87
N ASP A 135 18.54 4.20 -10.41
CA ASP A 135 19.56 3.55 -11.23
C ASP A 135 19.39 2.03 -11.18
N PHE A 136 18.96 1.43 -12.28
CA PHE A 136 18.62 0.01 -12.34
C PHE A 136 19.84 -0.90 -12.27
N VAL A 137 20.99 -0.45 -12.80
CA VAL A 137 22.27 -1.18 -12.67
C VAL A 137 22.70 -1.19 -11.22
N GLY A 138 22.60 -0.04 -10.55
CA GLY A 138 22.88 0.08 -9.12
C GLY A 138 21.91 -0.75 -8.27
N ALA A 139 20.63 -0.83 -8.64
CA ALA A 139 19.65 -1.70 -7.98
C ALA A 139 20.03 -3.17 -8.05
N GLN A 140 20.39 -3.64 -9.26
CA GLN A 140 20.79 -5.04 -9.47
C GLN A 140 22.08 -5.39 -8.71
N LYS A 141 23.07 -4.50 -8.75
CA LYS A 141 24.31 -4.67 -7.97
C LYS A 141 24.05 -4.74 -6.47
N ALA A 142 23.17 -3.86 -5.96
CA ALA A 142 22.79 -3.87 -4.54
C ALA A 142 22.03 -5.14 -4.16
N ALA A 143 21.15 -5.63 -5.04
CA ALA A 143 20.42 -6.87 -4.84
C ALA A 143 21.37 -8.08 -4.80
N THR A 144 22.34 -8.16 -5.74
CA THR A 144 23.34 -9.22 -5.78
C THR A 144 24.24 -9.20 -4.54
N ALA A 145 24.70 -8.00 -4.12
CA ALA A 145 25.51 -7.86 -2.91
C ALA A 145 24.74 -8.31 -1.66
N LEU A 146 23.48 -7.88 -1.51
CA LEU A 146 22.65 -8.27 -0.37
C LEU A 146 22.38 -9.79 -0.34
N ALA A 147 22.17 -10.41 -1.50
CA ALA A 147 22.07 -11.86 -1.61
C ALA A 147 23.38 -12.56 -1.23
N GLY A 148 24.53 -12.01 -1.63
CA GLY A 148 25.86 -12.48 -1.24
C GLY A 148 26.12 -12.38 0.27
N ASP A 149 25.53 -11.38 0.94
CA ASP A 149 25.55 -11.21 2.40
C ASP A 149 24.59 -12.20 3.13
N GLY A 150 23.96 -13.13 2.42
CA GLY A 150 23.11 -14.19 2.98
C GLY A 150 21.67 -13.78 3.26
N PHE A 151 21.17 -12.67 2.68
CA PHE A 151 19.78 -12.29 2.79
C PHE A 151 18.92 -12.90 1.66
N ASP A 152 17.65 -13.12 1.93
CA ASP A 152 16.64 -13.21 0.87
C ASP A 152 16.41 -11.81 0.31
N VAL A 153 16.24 -11.73 -1.02
CA VAL A 153 16.18 -10.44 -1.72
C VAL A 153 15.00 -10.41 -2.66
N TYR A 154 14.20 -9.35 -2.57
CA TYR A 154 13.07 -9.11 -3.46
C TYR A 154 13.23 -7.74 -4.13
N LEU A 155 13.55 -7.76 -5.42
CA LEU A 155 13.68 -6.58 -6.27
C LEU A 155 12.48 -6.51 -7.20
N ARG A 156 11.70 -5.43 -7.13
CA ARG A 156 10.49 -5.25 -7.93
C ARG A 156 10.39 -3.84 -8.51
N PRO A 157 9.79 -3.67 -9.70
CA PRO A 157 9.45 -2.34 -10.19
C PRO A 157 8.35 -1.71 -9.31
N SER A 158 8.41 -0.39 -9.17
CA SER A 158 7.31 0.42 -8.66
C SER A 158 6.94 1.49 -9.67
N PRO A 159 5.66 1.64 -10.02
CA PRO A 159 5.21 2.66 -10.97
C PRO A 159 5.17 4.05 -10.33
N ALA A 160 5.10 4.12 -9.01
CA ALA A 160 4.99 5.34 -8.25
C ALA A 160 6.14 5.48 -7.23
N PHE A 161 6.46 6.71 -6.89
CA PHE A 161 7.28 7.10 -5.76
C PHE A 161 6.47 8.12 -4.97
N SER A 162 6.13 7.81 -3.74
CA SER A 162 5.40 8.73 -2.88
C SER A 162 6.35 9.63 -2.13
N THR A 163 6.05 10.92 -2.10
CA THR A 163 6.73 11.90 -1.26
C THR A 163 6.21 11.91 0.18
N LEU A 164 5.48 10.87 0.59
CA LEU A 164 4.85 10.75 1.91
C LEU A 164 3.85 11.91 2.20
N GLY A 165 3.22 12.43 1.16
CA GLY A 165 2.25 13.51 1.27
C GLY A 165 2.86 14.92 1.43
N TRP A 166 4.19 15.06 1.32
CA TRP A 166 4.87 16.37 1.38
C TRP A 166 4.61 17.21 0.14
N PHE A 167 4.34 16.57 -1.00
CA PHE A 167 3.97 17.21 -2.25
C PHE A 167 2.72 16.54 -2.84
N ASN A 168 1.96 17.29 -3.62
CA ASN A 168 0.88 16.72 -4.43
C ASN A 168 1.53 16.01 -5.62
N ASP A 169 1.61 14.68 -5.54
CA ASP A 169 2.29 13.87 -6.53
C ASP A 169 1.53 13.91 -7.87
N PRO A 170 2.22 14.18 -8.99
CA PRO A 170 1.60 14.12 -10.30
C PRO A 170 1.32 12.68 -10.73
N LEU A 171 0.35 12.48 -11.60
CA LEU A 171 0.26 11.24 -12.34
C LEU A 171 1.50 11.08 -13.23
N LEU A 172 2.15 9.92 -13.14
CA LEU A 172 3.36 9.64 -13.93
C LEU A 172 3.01 8.86 -15.21
N SER A 173 3.78 9.08 -16.29
CA SER A 173 3.60 8.32 -17.53
C SER A 173 3.77 6.81 -17.37
N THR A 174 4.52 6.37 -16.36
CA THR A 174 4.65 4.95 -15.97
C THR A 174 3.31 4.35 -15.53
N SER A 175 2.46 5.12 -14.84
CA SER A 175 1.14 4.66 -14.41
C SER A 175 0.16 4.53 -15.58
N LEU A 176 0.33 5.31 -16.65
CA LEU A 176 -0.49 5.17 -17.87
C LEU A 176 -0.25 3.88 -18.64
N ARG A 177 0.81 3.11 -18.34
CA ARG A 177 1.06 1.79 -18.94
C ARG A 177 0.13 0.71 -18.40
N ALA A 178 -0.39 0.88 -17.19
CA ALA A 178 -1.41 0.00 -16.64
C ALA A 178 -2.64 -0.07 -17.54
N ASP A 179 -3.38 -1.15 -17.47
CA ASP A 179 -4.69 -1.19 -18.10
C ASP A 179 -5.65 -0.18 -17.43
N THR A 180 -6.80 0.06 -18.04
CA THR A 180 -7.74 1.06 -17.54
C THR A 180 -8.34 0.70 -16.19
N LEU A 181 -8.42 -0.59 -15.86
CA LEU A 181 -8.95 -1.09 -14.59
C LEU A 181 -7.96 -0.79 -13.46
N ASP A 182 -6.69 -1.15 -13.67
CA ASP A 182 -5.61 -0.89 -12.72
C ASP A 182 -5.35 0.61 -12.54
N LEU A 183 -5.52 1.40 -13.62
CA LEU A 183 -5.34 2.85 -13.55
C LEU A 183 -6.42 3.50 -12.65
N ALA A 184 -7.69 3.14 -12.82
CA ALA A 184 -8.77 3.64 -11.97
C ALA A 184 -8.61 3.17 -10.52
N ASN A 185 -8.23 1.90 -10.31
CA ASN A 185 -7.91 1.35 -8.99
C ASN A 185 -6.78 2.14 -8.32
N THR A 186 -5.67 2.38 -9.02
CA THR A 186 -4.53 3.15 -8.51
C THR A 186 -4.95 4.55 -8.07
N VAL A 187 -5.75 5.27 -8.88
CA VAL A 187 -6.23 6.60 -8.51
C VAL A 187 -7.02 6.56 -7.19
N ILE A 188 -7.97 5.65 -7.06
CA ILE A 188 -8.82 5.55 -5.86
C ILE A 188 -8.01 5.07 -4.64
N HIS A 189 -7.06 4.15 -4.83
CA HIS A 189 -6.12 3.69 -3.80
C HIS A 189 -5.32 4.86 -3.21
N GLU A 190 -4.68 5.66 -4.05
CA GLU A 190 -3.86 6.79 -3.60
C GLU A 190 -4.72 7.91 -2.95
N LEU A 191 -5.94 8.14 -3.43
CA LEU A 191 -6.86 9.07 -2.81
C LEU A 191 -7.35 8.59 -1.42
N THR A 192 -7.30 7.29 -1.17
CA THR A 192 -7.59 6.75 0.16
C THR A 192 -6.51 7.18 1.15
N HIS A 193 -5.22 7.15 0.78
CA HIS A 193 -4.13 7.66 1.61
C HIS A 193 -4.23 9.16 1.89
N ASN A 194 -4.73 9.96 0.93
CA ASN A 194 -5.02 11.38 1.15
C ASN A 194 -6.15 11.61 2.16
N THR A 195 -7.09 10.67 2.24
CA THR A 195 -8.26 10.75 3.09
C THR A 195 -7.97 10.33 4.51
N PHE A 196 -7.24 9.22 4.67
CA PHE A 196 -6.90 8.65 5.96
C PHE A 196 -5.54 7.94 5.93
N TYR A 197 -4.75 8.19 6.95
CA TYR A 197 -3.48 7.52 7.19
C TYR A 197 -3.27 7.30 8.70
N ALA A 198 -3.18 6.06 9.13
CA ALA A 198 -2.87 5.67 10.51
C ALA A 198 -1.34 5.66 10.71
N PRO A 199 -0.74 6.57 11.51
CA PRO A 199 0.70 6.64 11.70
C PRO A 199 1.28 5.34 12.26
N GLY A 200 2.36 4.83 11.63
CA GLY A 200 3.01 3.59 12.04
C GLY A 200 2.29 2.30 11.64
N GLN A 201 1.12 2.37 10.99
CA GLN A 201 0.29 1.23 10.61
C GLN A 201 0.34 0.96 9.09
N THR A 202 1.55 0.88 8.52
CA THR A 202 1.73 0.75 7.06
C THR A 202 0.92 -0.41 6.48
N VAL A 203 0.95 -1.58 7.10
CA VAL A 203 0.21 -2.77 6.64
C VAL A 203 -1.29 -2.51 6.58
N PHE A 204 -1.85 -1.86 7.60
CA PHE A 204 -3.26 -1.48 7.61
C PHE A 204 -3.57 -0.45 6.51
N ASN A 205 -2.77 0.60 6.39
CA ASN A 205 -2.97 1.67 5.41
C ASN A 205 -3.00 1.13 3.98
N GLU A 206 -2.04 0.27 3.62
CA GLU A 206 -1.95 -0.32 2.29
C GLU A 206 -3.11 -1.30 2.00
N SER A 207 -3.42 -2.19 2.95
CA SER A 207 -4.53 -3.14 2.78
C SER A 207 -5.88 -2.45 2.70
N PHE A 208 -6.09 -1.39 3.50
CA PHE A 208 -7.30 -0.57 3.44
C PHE A 208 -7.41 0.18 2.10
N ALA A 209 -6.32 0.79 1.63
CA ALA A 209 -6.30 1.46 0.34
C ALA A 209 -6.53 0.48 -0.83
N ASN A 210 -6.00 -0.76 -0.76
CA ASN A 210 -6.31 -1.82 -1.73
C ASN A 210 -7.79 -2.17 -1.74
N PHE A 211 -8.42 -2.32 -0.57
CA PHE A 211 -9.86 -2.57 -0.48
C PHE A 211 -10.67 -1.44 -1.12
N VAL A 212 -10.38 -0.18 -0.77
CA VAL A 212 -11.12 0.97 -1.30
C VAL A 212 -10.88 1.11 -2.80
N GLY A 213 -9.63 0.91 -3.26
CA GLY A 213 -9.27 0.92 -4.67
C GLY A 213 -10.04 -0.12 -5.48
N ALA A 214 -10.06 -1.37 -5.03
CA ALA A 214 -10.75 -2.46 -5.71
C ALA A 214 -12.26 -2.25 -5.74
N ARG A 215 -12.89 -2.04 -4.57
CA ARG A 215 -14.33 -1.88 -4.48
C ARG A 215 -14.82 -0.58 -5.11
N GLY A 216 -14.05 0.51 -4.95
CA GLY A 216 -14.35 1.82 -5.56
C GLY A 216 -14.26 1.79 -7.07
N SER A 217 -13.21 1.19 -7.64
CA SER A 217 -13.08 1.09 -9.10
C SER A 217 -14.13 0.16 -9.71
N ALA A 218 -14.51 -0.94 -9.05
CA ALA A 218 -15.63 -1.75 -9.50
C ALA A 218 -16.95 -0.95 -9.52
N GLN A 219 -17.22 -0.16 -8.48
CA GLN A 219 -18.40 0.72 -8.43
C GLN A 219 -18.34 1.82 -9.50
N PHE A 220 -17.16 2.41 -9.73
CA PHE A 220 -16.91 3.40 -10.79
C PHE A 220 -17.29 2.85 -12.17
N PHE A 221 -16.79 1.66 -12.54
CA PHE A 221 -17.11 1.06 -13.83
C PHE A 221 -18.57 0.64 -13.95
N ARG A 222 -19.22 0.18 -12.87
CA ARG A 222 -20.66 -0.07 -12.87
C ARG A 222 -21.47 1.20 -13.13
N SER A 223 -21.12 2.31 -12.50
CA SER A 223 -21.83 3.59 -12.69
C SER A 223 -21.68 4.14 -14.10
N ARG A 224 -20.65 3.70 -14.84
CA ARG A 224 -20.39 4.06 -16.26
C ARG A 224 -21.00 3.06 -17.26
N GLY A 225 -21.82 2.12 -16.83
CA GLY A 225 -22.42 1.12 -17.69
C GLY A 225 -21.44 0.06 -18.22
N SER A 226 -20.35 -0.22 -17.48
CA SER A 226 -19.32 -1.19 -17.83
C SER A 226 -19.27 -2.34 -16.81
N PRO A 227 -20.33 -3.18 -16.70
CA PRO A 227 -20.39 -4.24 -15.70
C PRO A 227 -19.29 -5.30 -15.88
N ALA A 228 -18.93 -5.64 -17.11
CA ALA A 228 -17.84 -6.61 -17.38
C ALA A 228 -16.49 -6.15 -16.83
N ALA A 229 -16.19 -4.84 -16.91
CA ALA A 229 -14.99 -4.27 -16.29
C ALA A 229 -15.04 -4.39 -14.75
N ALA A 230 -16.19 -4.10 -14.17
CA ALA A 230 -16.37 -4.25 -12.72
C ALA A 230 -16.24 -5.70 -12.25
N ASP A 231 -16.82 -6.65 -12.99
CA ASP A 231 -16.72 -8.08 -12.70
C ASP A 231 -15.29 -8.60 -12.79
N GLN A 232 -14.49 -8.05 -13.72
CA GLN A 232 -13.07 -8.37 -13.80
C GLN A 232 -12.28 -7.83 -12.59
N ILE A 233 -12.61 -6.63 -12.09
CA ILE A 233 -12.02 -6.08 -10.87
C ILE A 233 -12.42 -6.92 -9.65
N ASP A 234 -13.68 -7.31 -9.54
CA ASP A 234 -14.13 -8.19 -8.45
C ASP A 234 -13.45 -9.57 -8.51
N ALA A 235 -13.17 -10.08 -9.70
CA ALA A 235 -12.39 -11.32 -9.87
C ALA A 235 -10.94 -11.15 -9.37
N ARG A 236 -10.27 -10.03 -9.74
CA ARG A 236 -8.91 -9.69 -9.23
C ARG A 236 -8.90 -9.59 -7.71
N TRP A 237 -9.88 -8.88 -7.13
CA TRP A 237 -10.02 -8.76 -5.68
C TRP A 237 -10.25 -10.11 -4.98
N SER A 238 -11.02 -11.00 -5.61
CA SER A 238 -11.21 -12.35 -5.09
C SER A 238 -9.89 -13.13 -5.06
N ASP A 239 -9.10 -13.04 -6.14
CA ASP A 239 -7.77 -13.67 -6.23
C ASP A 239 -6.80 -13.11 -5.19
N GLU A 240 -6.80 -11.79 -4.97
CA GLU A 240 -5.99 -11.14 -3.94
C GLU A 240 -6.32 -11.64 -2.54
N LYS A 241 -7.60 -11.88 -2.22
CA LYS A 241 -8.00 -12.46 -0.93
C LYS A 241 -7.57 -13.91 -0.78
N VAL A 242 -7.62 -14.72 -1.84
CA VAL A 242 -7.07 -16.08 -1.82
C VAL A 242 -5.58 -16.05 -1.53
N LEU A 243 -4.84 -15.18 -2.22
CA LEU A 243 -3.40 -15.02 -2.00
C LEU A 243 -3.09 -14.43 -0.62
N ALA A 244 -3.90 -13.50 -0.11
CA ALA A 244 -3.74 -12.95 1.23
C ALA A 244 -3.79 -14.02 2.32
N ARG A 245 -4.78 -14.93 2.24
CA ARG A 245 -4.88 -16.09 3.14
C ARG A 245 -3.70 -17.04 2.98
N PHE A 246 -3.24 -17.28 1.75
CA PHE A 246 -2.04 -18.08 1.50
C PHE A 246 -0.81 -17.47 2.19
N TRP A 247 -0.54 -16.17 1.99
CA TRP A 247 0.59 -15.48 2.60
C TRP A 247 0.51 -15.45 4.13
N ALA A 248 -0.68 -15.29 4.69
CA ALA A 248 -0.90 -15.33 6.14
C ALA A 248 -0.60 -16.72 6.73
N ALA A 249 -1.10 -17.78 6.09
CA ALA A 249 -0.84 -19.16 6.51
C ALA A 249 0.65 -19.52 6.38
N LEU A 250 1.29 -19.14 5.27
CA LEU A 250 2.72 -19.36 5.04
C LEU A 250 3.58 -18.64 6.09
N TYR A 251 3.23 -17.39 6.44
CA TYR A 251 3.91 -16.65 7.49
C TYR A 251 3.81 -17.38 8.83
N ALA A 252 2.61 -17.82 9.21
CA ALA A 252 2.40 -18.51 10.47
C ALA A 252 3.18 -19.86 10.54
N GLU A 253 3.25 -20.58 9.42
CA GLU A 253 4.00 -21.85 9.31
C GLU A 253 5.51 -21.61 9.46
N VAL A 254 6.06 -20.62 8.77
CA VAL A 254 7.50 -20.27 8.86
C VAL A 254 7.85 -19.75 10.25
N ASP A 255 7.01 -18.86 10.83
CA ASP A 255 7.22 -18.29 12.15
C ASP A 255 7.19 -19.36 13.24
N SER A 256 6.25 -20.31 13.15
CA SER A 256 6.17 -21.46 14.06
C SER A 256 7.43 -22.32 13.98
N ALA A 257 7.91 -22.62 12.78
CA ALA A 257 9.13 -23.40 12.58
C ALA A 257 10.36 -22.70 13.15
N PHE A 258 10.47 -21.38 13.01
CA PHE A 258 11.58 -20.61 13.58
C PHE A 258 11.53 -20.58 15.10
N ARG A 259 10.34 -20.47 15.69
CA ARG A 259 10.17 -20.54 17.15
C ARG A 259 10.45 -21.94 17.73
N ALA A 260 10.23 -22.99 16.93
CA ALA A 260 10.55 -24.37 17.36
C ALA A 260 12.07 -24.60 17.49
N HIS A 261 12.91 -23.81 16.80
CA HIS A 261 14.37 -23.96 16.80
C HIS A 261 15.09 -22.66 17.18
N PRO A 262 14.89 -22.09 18.38
CA PRO A 262 15.35 -20.75 18.73
C PRO A 262 16.87 -20.58 18.67
N SER A 263 17.64 -21.64 18.97
CA SER A 263 19.11 -21.61 19.04
C SER A 263 19.80 -22.33 17.85
N ASP A 264 19.04 -22.97 16.95
CA ASP A 264 19.58 -23.76 15.84
C ASP A 264 19.20 -23.12 14.48
N SER A 265 20.12 -22.32 13.93
CA SER A 265 19.92 -21.67 12.64
C SER A 265 19.88 -22.65 11.47
N ILE A 266 20.58 -23.78 11.55
CA ILE A 266 20.59 -24.79 10.50
C ILE A 266 19.23 -25.48 10.44
N ALA A 267 18.68 -25.88 11.60
CA ALA A 267 17.34 -26.44 11.68
C ALA A 267 16.28 -25.45 11.17
N ARG A 268 16.37 -24.18 11.53
CA ARG A 268 15.46 -23.15 10.98
C ARG A 268 15.53 -23.06 9.45
N LEU A 269 16.72 -23.02 8.87
CA LEU A 269 16.89 -22.95 7.40
C LEU A 269 16.37 -24.19 6.71
N THR A 270 16.62 -25.39 7.24
CA THR A 270 16.12 -26.65 6.69
C THR A 270 14.59 -26.73 6.73
N ALA A 271 13.99 -26.37 7.88
CA ALA A 271 12.53 -26.32 8.02
C ALA A 271 11.91 -25.32 7.05
N ARG A 272 12.48 -24.12 6.97
CA ARG A 272 12.07 -23.06 6.04
C ARG A 272 12.07 -23.54 4.58
N ASP A 273 13.15 -24.11 4.11
CA ASP A 273 13.27 -24.54 2.70
C ASP A 273 12.24 -25.64 2.38
N SER A 274 11.98 -26.56 3.31
CA SER A 274 10.92 -27.54 3.21
C SER A 274 9.52 -26.91 3.16
N ILE A 275 9.27 -25.88 3.98
CA ILE A 275 8.00 -25.15 4.01
C ILE A 275 7.77 -24.43 2.67
N TYR A 276 8.76 -23.70 2.15
CA TYR A 276 8.63 -23.01 0.86
C TYR A 276 8.44 -23.99 -0.31
N ALA A 277 9.08 -25.14 -0.28
CA ALA A 277 8.86 -26.20 -1.30
C ALA A 277 7.42 -26.73 -1.28
N ARG A 278 6.84 -26.98 -0.09
CA ARG A 278 5.42 -27.35 0.04
C ARG A 278 4.49 -26.21 -0.36
N ALA A 279 4.80 -24.99 0.06
CA ALA A 279 4.03 -23.80 -0.29
C ALA A 279 3.97 -23.57 -1.82
N ARG A 280 5.08 -23.85 -2.55
CA ARG A 280 5.10 -23.81 -4.02
C ARG A 280 4.08 -24.77 -4.63
N ARG A 281 4.06 -26.02 -4.19
CA ARG A 281 3.07 -27.01 -4.68
C ARG A 281 1.65 -26.56 -4.35
N ARG A 282 1.39 -26.19 -3.10
CA ARG A 282 0.06 -25.69 -2.69
C ARG A 282 -0.40 -24.49 -3.52
N LEU A 283 0.50 -23.52 -3.80
CA LEU A 283 0.18 -22.36 -4.59
C LEU A 283 -0.20 -22.71 -6.03
N VAL A 284 0.57 -23.60 -6.67
CA VAL A 284 0.38 -23.94 -8.09
C VAL A 284 -0.73 -24.97 -8.27
N ASP A 285 -0.72 -26.06 -7.48
CA ASP A 285 -1.56 -27.22 -7.71
C ASP A 285 -2.93 -27.12 -7.04
N GLU A 286 -3.02 -26.47 -5.86
CA GLU A 286 -4.26 -26.41 -5.08
C GLU A 286 -4.97 -25.06 -5.21
N LEU A 287 -4.24 -23.93 -5.15
CA LEU A 287 -4.82 -22.60 -5.22
C LEU A 287 -4.92 -22.07 -6.65
N GLY A 288 -3.97 -22.44 -7.52
CA GLY A 288 -3.97 -22.01 -8.92
C GLY A 288 -5.31 -22.23 -9.63
N PRO A 289 -5.95 -23.41 -9.52
CA PRO A 289 -7.27 -23.66 -10.11
C PRO A 289 -8.41 -22.79 -9.54
N GLN A 290 -8.25 -22.18 -8.38
CA GLN A 290 -9.24 -21.31 -7.75
C GLN A 290 -9.10 -19.83 -8.22
N LEU A 291 -7.94 -19.48 -8.79
CA LEU A 291 -7.65 -18.12 -9.23
C LEU A 291 -8.24 -17.89 -10.63
N ARG A 292 -8.85 -16.73 -10.82
CA ARG A 292 -9.61 -16.39 -12.03
C ARG A 292 -8.83 -15.50 -12.99
N THR A 293 -7.88 -14.74 -12.48
CA THR A 293 -7.15 -13.70 -13.23
C THR A 293 -5.64 -13.94 -13.26
N ILE A 294 -5.12 -14.86 -12.47
CA ILE A 294 -3.70 -15.19 -12.37
C ILE A 294 -3.45 -16.57 -12.96
N GLY A 295 -2.75 -16.59 -14.08
CA GLY A 295 -2.47 -17.86 -14.78
C GLY A 295 -1.32 -18.66 -14.14
N PRO A 296 -1.23 -19.98 -14.43
CA PRO A 296 -0.25 -20.89 -13.84
C PRO A 296 1.21 -20.42 -13.97
N ARG A 297 1.59 -19.93 -15.15
CA ARG A 297 2.95 -19.41 -15.39
C ARG A 297 3.34 -18.23 -14.49
N ALA A 298 2.37 -17.42 -14.05
CA ALA A 298 2.64 -16.33 -13.12
C ALA A 298 2.89 -16.86 -11.71
N LEU A 299 2.11 -17.87 -11.29
CA LEU A 299 2.25 -18.55 -10.00
C LEU A 299 3.58 -19.30 -9.90
N GLU A 300 4.00 -20.01 -10.94
CA GLU A 300 5.30 -20.70 -11.02
C GLU A 300 6.47 -19.73 -10.82
N ARG A 301 6.38 -18.53 -11.38
CA ARG A 301 7.42 -17.49 -11.28
C ARG A 301 7.35 -16.67 -10.02
N MET A 302 6.26 -16.77 -9.26
CA MET A 302 6.10 -16.02 -8.01
C MET A 302 7.19 -16.40 -7.01
N ARG A 303 7.91 -15.41 -6.53
CA ARG A 303 8.99 -15.63 -5.59
C ARG A 303 8.44 -16.04 -4.23
N LEU A 304 9.00 -17.13 -3.66
CA LEU A 304 8.65 -17.63 -2.33
C LEU A 304 9.93 -17.69 -1.48
N ASP A 305 10.13 -16.68 -0.65
CA ASP A 305 11.18 -16.56 0.36
C ASP A 305 10.74 -15.54 1.42
N ASN A 306 11.54 -15.33 2.47
CA ASN A 306 11.18 -14.42 3.55
C ASN A 306 11.03 -12.96 3.06
N ALA A 307 11.81 -12.51 2.07
CA ALA A 307 11.72 -11.15 1.57
C ALA A 307 10.42 -10.92 0.79
N ALA A 308 10.03 -11.85 -0.07
CA ALA A 308 8.78 -11.80 -0.81
C ALA A 308 7.58 -11.94 0.14
N LEU A 309 7.63 -12.89 1.09
CA LEU A 309 6.59 -13.12 2.09
C LEU A 309 6.30 -11.84 2.89
N LEU A 310 7.33 -11.17 3.41
CA LEU A 310 7.18 -9.94 4.17
C LEU A 310 6.66 -8.79 3.28
N ALA A 311 7.12 -8.69 2.03
CA ALA A 311 6.67 -7.66 1.10
C ALA A 311 5.19 -7.82 0.71
N HIS A 312 4.73 -9.05 0.44
CA HIS A 312 3.32 -9.31 0.11
C HIS A 312 2.39 -9.02 1.29
N ARG A 313 2.82 -9.27 2.51
CA ARG A 313 2.01 -8.98 3.70
C ARG A 313 1.75 -7.49 3.93
N ILE A 314 2.59 -6.61 3.40
CA ILE A 314 2.35 -5.16 3.53
C ILE A 314 1.01 -4.78 2.88
N TYR A 315 0.67 -5.38 1.73
CA TYR A 315 -0.49 -5.01 0.92
C TYR A 315 -1.69 -5.94 1.08
N ASN A 316 -1.46 -7.16 1.59
CA ASN A 316 -2.44 -8.24 1.56
C ASN A 316 -2.64 -8.86 2.95
N THR A 317 -2.87 -8.05 3.96
CA THR A 317 -3.18 -8.54 5.30
C THR A 317 -4.66 -8.39 5.59
N ASP A 318 -5.29 -9.50 5.96
CA ASP A 318 -6.66 -9.57 6.49
C ASP A 318 -7.72 -8.82 5.64
N LEU A 319 -7.65 -9.00 4.33
CA LEU A 319 -8.52 -8.30 3.37
C LEU A 319 -10.01 -8.64 3.57
N ASP A 320 -10.31 -9.81 4.12
CA ASP A 320 -11.69 -10.25 4.36
C ASP A 320 -12.41 -9.40 5.42
N VAL A 321 -11.69 -8.77 6.36
CA VAL A 321 -12.30 -7.92 7.40
C VAL A 321 -12.98 -6.69 6.79
N PHE A 322 -12.40 -6.10 5.75
CA PHE A 322 -12.98 -4.94 5.07
C PHE A 322 -14.24 -5.30 4.30
N ASP A 323 -14.24 -6.46 3.61
CA ASP A 323 -15.47 -6.97 2.96
C ASP A 323 -16.57 -7.30 3.96
N ALA A 324 -16.21 -7.82 5.15
CA ALA A 324 -17.18 -8.07 6.21
C ALA A 324 -17.82 -6.77 6.73
N ILE A 325 -17.03 -5.69 6.85
CA ILE A 325 -17.56 -4.37 7.21
C ILE A 325 -18.43 -3.80 6.09
N LEU A 326 -18.02 -3.94 4.82
CA LEU A 326 -18.84 -3.52 3.67
C LEU A 326 -20.19 -4.26 3.67
N ALA A 327 -20.18 -5.57 3.86
CA ALA A 327 -21.42 -6.37 3.96
C ALA A 327 -22.30 -5.92 5.14
N ALA A 328 -21.68 -5.56 6.26
CA ALA A 328 -22.35 -5.04 7.44
C ALA A 328 -22.98 -3.65 7.22
N ARG A 329 -22.40 -2.86 6.30
CA ARG A 329 -22.82 -1.48 5.97
C ARG A 329 -23.47 -1.40 4.59
N SER A 330 -23.84 -2.56 4.02
CA SER A 330 -24.41 -2.71 2.69
C SER A 330 -25.67 -1.85 2.48
N PRO A 331 -25.84 -1.27 1.28
CA PRO A 331 -24.91 -1.42 0.14
C PRO A 331 -23.89 -0.30 -0.02
N SER A 332 -23.64 0.53 1.00
CA SER A 332 -22.89 1.79 0.86
C SER A 332 -21.38 1.64 1.14
N LEU A 333 -20.58 1.56 0.08
CA LEU A 333 -19.10 1.59 0.21
C LEU A 333 -18.62 2.85 0.94
N ARG A 334 -19.22 4.03 0.67
CA ARG A 334 -18.94 5.27 1.39
C ARG A 334 -19.16 5.13 2.90
N SER A 335 -20.23 4.44 3.31
CA SER A 335 -20.51 4.18 4.72
C SER A 335 -19.49 3.21 5.33
N ALA A 336 -19.08 2.17 4.59
CA ALA A 336 -18.05 1.23 5.02
C ALA A 336 -16.69 1.92 5.20
N ILE A 337 -16.26 2.75 4.25
CA ILE A 337 -15.02 3.54 4.33
C ILE A 337 -15.02 4.39 5.61
N ARG A 338 -16.09 5.15 5.85
CA ARG A 338 -16.21 5.97 7.06
C ARG A 338 -16.15 5.13 8.34
N CYS A 339 -16.80 3.97 8.34
CA CYS A 339 -16.81 3.06 9.48
C CYS A 339 -15.41 2.54 9.79
N VAL A 340 -14.66 2.09 8.78
CA VAL A 340 -13.27 1.64 8.94
C VAL A 340 -12.41 2.77 9.52
N ILE A 341 -12.52 3.98 8.99
CA ILE A 341 -11.76 5.15 9.47
C ILE A 341 -12.09 5.43 10.94
N THR A 342 -13.37 5.52 11.30
CA THR A 342 -13.79 5.81 12.68
C THR A 342 -13.27 4.78 13.68
N ILE A 343 -13.29 3.48 13.31
CA ILE A 343 -12.77 2.40 14.16
C ILE A 343 -11.26 2.48 14.27
N ALA A 344 -10.56 2.75 13.16
CA ALA A 344 -9.11 2.87 13.14
C ALA A 344 -8.61 4.06 13.98
N GLU A 345 -9.30 5.19 13.94
CA GLU A 345 -9.03 6.36 14.80
C GLU A 345 -9.23 6.05 16.28
N ALA A 346 -10.24 5.24 16.63
CA ALA A 346 -10.49 4.78 17.99
C ALA A 346 -9.48 3.71 18.45
N SER A 347 -8.78 3.05 17.53
CA SER A 347 -7.84 1.97 17.80
C SER A 347 -6.47 2.21 17.13
N PRO A 348 -5.79 3.33 17.40
CA PRO A 348 -4.60 3.75 16.62
C PRO A 348 -3.39 2.83 16.78
N LYS A 349 -3.32 2.04 17.86
CA LYS A 349 -2.23 1.07 18.09
C LYS A 349 -2.41 -0.24 17.32
N ASP A 350 -3.66 -0.65 17.09
CA ASP A 350 -4.00 -1.86 16.36
C ASP A 350 -5.38 -1.69 15.71
N PRO A 351 -5.45 -1.07 14.51
CA PRO A 351 -6.70 -0.89 13.79
C PRO A 351 -7.41 -2.20 13.46
N TYR A 352 -6.66 -3.28 13.14
CA TYR A 352 -7.27 -4.59 12.85
C TYR A 352 -8.01 -5.17 14.05
N ALA A 353 -7.40 -5.12 15.24
CA ALA A 353 -8.07 -5.54 16.46
C ALA A 353 -9.35 -4.74 16.69
N GLY A 354 -9.35 -3.44 16.39
CA GLY A 354 -10.55 -2.60 16.44
C GLY A 354 -11.65 -3.07 15.47
N LEU A 355 -11.29 -3.37 14.21
CA LEU A 355 -12.25 -3.87 13.22
C LEU A 355 -12.86 -5.21 13.62
N HIS A 356 -12.03 -6.16 14.09
CA HIS A 356 -12.53 -7.44 14.58
C HIS A 356 -13.43 -7.31 15.81
N ALA A 357 -13.05 -6.46 16.76
CA ALA A 357 -13.87 -6.20 17.94
C ALA A 357 -15.24 -5.62 17.57
N TRP A 358 -15.30 -4.70 16.61
CA TRP A 358 -16.54 -4.13 16.13
C TRP A 358 -17.42 -5.18 15.45
N LEU A 359 -16.86 -6.04 14.58
CA LEU A 359 -17.60 -7.12 13.93
C LEU A 359 -18.16 -8.11 14.96
N ALA A 360 -17.36 -8.54 15.93
CA ALA A 360 -17.80 -9.43 17.00
C ALA A 360 -18.91 -8.81 17.86
N PHE A 361 -18.80 -7.53 18.20
CA PHE A 361 -19.85 -6.81 18.92
C PHE A 361 -21.15 -6.74 18.12
N ARG A 362 -21.07 -6.38 16.85
CA ARG A 362 -22.25 -6.38 15.95
C ARG A 362 -22.91 -7.75 15.91
N ASP A 363 -22.14 -8.82 15.73
CA ASP A 363 -22.69 -10.18 15.65
C ASP A 363 -23.35 -10.61 16.98
N SER A 364 -22.81 -10.16 18.11
CA SER A 364 -23.43 -10.41 19.42
C SER A 364 -24.77 -9.70 19.56
N LEU A 365 -24.90 -8.47 19.05
CA LEU A 365 -26.17 -7.73 19.05
C LEU A 365 -27.21 -8.42 18.17
N PHE A 366 -26.84 -8.90 16.98
CA PHE A 366 -27.74 -9.64 16.11
C PHE A 366 -28.22 -10.94 16.74
N LYS A 367 -27.32 -11.71 17.37
CA LYS A 367 -27.68 -12.94 18.10
C LYS A 367 -28.62 -12.67 19.27
N ALA A 368 -28.35 -11.66 20.08
CA ALA A 368 -29.21 -11.27 21.20
C ALA A 368 -30.60 -10.83 20.73
N HIS A 369 -30.65 -10.11 19.62
CA HIS A 369 -31.94 -9.66 19.05
C HIS A 369 -32.73 -10.83 18.48
N ALA A 370 -32.10 -11.76 17.75
CA ALA A 370 -32.76 -12.96 17.25
C ALA A 370 -33.33 -13.81 18.39
N ALA A 371 -32.55 -14.04 19.45
CA ALA A 371 -33.02 -14.77 20.64
C ALA A 371 -34.21 -14.07 21.35
N ALA A 372 -34.21 -12.74 21.39
CA ALA A 372 -35.32 -11.97 21.97
C ALA A 372 -36.60 -12.05 21.09
N GLN A 373 -36.46 -12.12 19.77
CA GLN A 373 -37.61 -12.28 18.85
C GLN A 373 -38.22 -13.68 18.96
N ASP A 374 -37.40 -14.72 19.02
CA ASP A 374 -37.88 -16.10 19.20
C ASP A 374 -38.65 -16.27 20.51
N SER A 375 -38.22 -15.59 21.58
CA SER A 375 -38.90 -15.64 22.88
C SER A 375 -40.20 -14.81 22.94
N ALA A 376 -40.35 -13.79 22.08
CA ALA A 376 -41.50 -12.88 22.10
C ALA A 376 -42.65 -13.27 21.12
N GLY A 377 -42.45 -14.26 20.25
CA GLY A 377 -43.47 -14.76 19.32
C GLY A 377 -44.02 -13.73 18.31
N ASN A 378 -43.27 -12.67 18.01
CA ASN A 378 -43.76 -11.54 17.21
C ASN A 378 -43.06 -11.46 15.83
N PRO A 379 -43.80 -11.65 14.69
CA PRO A 379 -43.22 -11.73 13.36
C PRO A 379 -42.91 -10.37 12.70
N ARG A 380 -43.02 -9.26 13.40
CA ARG A 380 -42.73 -7.95 12.82
C ARG A 380 -41.21 -7.66 12.90
N GLY A 381 -40.53 -7.74 11.75
CA GLY A 381 -39.14 -7.36 11.61
C GLY A 381 -38.87 -5.94 12.16
N VAL A 382 -38.31 -5.87 13.34
CA VAL A 382 -37.73 -4.63 13.84
C VAL A 382 -36.43 -4.43 13.08
N TYR A 383 -36.39 -3.42 12.22
CA TYR A 383 -35.14 -2.95 11.64
C TYR A 383 -34.25 -2.51 12.80
N LEU A 384 -33.22 -3.30 13.08
CA LEU A 384 -32.12 -2.82 13.94
C LEU A 384 -31.56 -1.57 13.27
N ALA A 385 -31.60 -0.44 13.96
CA ALA A 385 -30.83 0.72 13.53
C ALA A 385 -29.39 0.25 13.27
N GLU A 386 -28.83 0.62 12.11
CA GLU A 386 -27.46 0.23 11.78
C GLU A 386 -26.54 0.53 12.97
N PRO A 387 -25.77 -0.44 13.47
CA PRO A 387 -24.88 -0.21 14.61
C PRO A 387 -23.94 0.94 14.26
N VAL A 388 -23.89 1.93 15.12
CA VAL A 388 -23.01 3.09 14.97
C VAL A 388 -21.57 2.54 14.96
N CYS A 389 -20.71 3.11 14.12
CA CYS A 389 -19.31 2.66 13.98
C CYS A 389 -18.46 3.12 15.18
N PHE A 390 -18.90 2.81 16.41
CA PHE A 390 -18.16 3.06 17.64
C PHE A 390 -17.84 1.74 18.32
N LEU A 391 -16.65 1.66 18.91
CA LEU A 391 -16.29 0.55 19.78
C LEU A 391 -17.02 0.69 21.12
N PRO A 392 -17.55 -0.41 21.68
CA PRO A 392 -18.13 -0.40 23.02
C PRO A 392 -17.08 0.10 24.04
N GLY A 393 -17.42 1.16 24.79
CA GLY A 393 -16.54 1.70 25.83
C GLY A 393 -15.64 2.88 25.43
N THR A 394 -15.69 3.35 24.18
CA THR A 394 -15.02 4.59 23.73
C THR A 394 -16.06 5.72 23.72
N ARG A 395 -16.28 6.37 24.86
CA ARG A 395 -16.91 7.70 24.98
C ARG A 395 -15.92 8.65 25.61
#